data_08089bf43234026192ed4cb1069a1692
#
_entry.id   08089bf43234026192ed4cb1069a1692
#
_cell.length_a   1.000
_cell.length_b   1.000
_cell.length_c   1.000
_cell.angle_alpha   90.00
_cell.angle_beta   90.00
_cell.angle_gamma   90.00
#
_symmetry.space_group_name_H-M   'P 1'
#
loop_
_entity.id
_entity.type
_entity.pdbx_description
1 polymer ?
#
loop_
_entity_poly.entity_id
_entity_poly.type
_entity_poly.pdbx_seq_one_letter_code
_entity_poly.pdbx_strand_id
1 'polypeptide(L)'
;MQNFKKIMRFILITIALFIVCLPTYIFNSFGHMDLEQIVFLFNSDGAGADLSAVSDYFKFAIPRILVTYVIWFVIYIIYKKFETKINSWNWLNNIKYFVKTPKFMSKSASKIVVVTVLLALFLNQQFNVSGYIFNSQETTYLYELNYVDPNDVEITFPQERRNLIYIVLESMNTNFSDIEIDGEVTNLIPNIEALAKKNVSFSHHESFGGFQHLKGMTWTVASLVGQTSGVPLNVPLKNNSYGKNGHFLPGLTTLGQILENNGYANYFLMGSDANFGGRLSYFETHGNYEIYDTNYLKEVGYIPEDYDVFWGMEDLKLFDVAKTKLLEISESNEPFNFTMLTVDTHYPKGYVDETCALPYDSDYANAIACSDLKIIEFVTWLQAQDFYENTTVILTGDHETMNNDFLSQSVEAEKRMYNTFLNLPFEVEDDVLVNRNFSALDMFPTTIASLGAEIQGDRLGLGSNLFSGRKTLIEKLGVEYINEEFGKKSELYNFRFFVKEDSDEA
;
A
#
# COMPACT_ATOMS: atom_id res chain seq x y z
N MET A 1 -8.36 -50.84 1.51
CA MET A 1 -7.11 -50.16 1.14
C MET A 1 -7.15 -49.47 -0.21
N GLN A 2 -7.67 -50.08 -1.27
CA GLN A 2 -7.72 -49.48 -2.62
C GLN A 2 -8.69 -48.27 -2.74
N ASN A 3 -9.84 -48.29 -2.10
CA ASN A 3 -10.79 -47.18 -2.04
C ASN A 3 -10.26 -46.01 -1.20
N PHE A 4 -9.58 -46.28 -0.09
CA PHE A 4 -8.93 -45.24 0.73
C PHE A 4 -7.88 -44.45 -0.09
N LYS A 5 -7.06 -45.15 -0.88
CA LYS A 5 -6.07 -44.50 -1.77
C LYS A 5 -6.72 -43.64 -2.87
N LYS A 6 -7.89 -44.02 -3.36
CA LYS A 6 -8.63 -43.20 -4.35
C LYS A 6 -9.19 -41.93 -3.72
N ILE A 7 -9.80 -42.05 -2.54
CA ILE A 7 -10.34 -40.91 -1.79
C ILE A 7 -9.20 -39.93 -1.43
N MET A 8 -8.09 -40.42 -0.91
CA MET A 8 -6.95 -39.57 -0.57
C MET A 8 -6.40 -38.83 -1.79
N ARG A 9 -6.34 -39.48 -2.96
CA ARG A 9 -5.92 -38.80 -4.22
C ARG A 9 -6.89 -37.71 -4.63
N PHE A 10 -8.19 -37.98 -4.51
CA PHE A 10 -9.21 -36.97 -4.83
C PHE A 10 -9.07 -35.75 -3.91
N ILE A 11 -8.92 -35.95 -2.61
CA ILE A 11 -8.69 -34.88 -1.63
C ILE A 11 -7.45 -34.05 -1.99
N LEU A 12 -6.31 -34.71 -2.26
CA LEU A 12 -5.06 -34.01 -2.60
C LEU A 12 -5.17 -33.20 -3.90
N ILE A 13 -5.87 -33.72 -4.90
CA ILE A 13 -6.13 -32.99 -6.16
C ILE A 13 -7.02 -31.76 -5.89
N THR A 14 -8.07 -31.94 -5.08
CA THR A 14 -8.96 -30.84 -4.72
C THR A 14 -8.23 -29.73 -3.97
N ILE A 15 -7.38 -30.08 -3.01
CA ILE A 15 -6.53 -29.11 -2.30
C ILE A 15 -5.59 -28.39 -3.29
N ALA A 16 -4.95 -29.13 -4.19
CA ALA A 16 -4.08 -28.51 -5.20
C ALA A 16 -4.85 -27.55 -6.11
N LEU A 17 -6.08 -27.86 -6.49
CA LEU A 17 -6.93 -26.95 -7.28
C LEU A 17 -7.31 -25.68 -6.49
N PHE A 18 -7.61 -25.80 -5.19
CA PHE A 18 -7.80 -24.62 -4.35
C PHE A 18 -6.53 -23.76 -4.33
N ILE A 19 -5.36 -24.33 -4.12
CA ILE A 19 -4.10 -23.57 -4.11
C ILE A 19 -3.84 -22.89 -5.46
N VAL A 20 -4.16 -23.53 -6.58
CA VAL A 20 -4.01 -22.94 -7.93
C VAL A 20 -4.99 -21.79 -8.17
N CYS A 21 -6.20 -21.84 -7.58
CA CYS A 21 -7.16 -20.74 -7.69
C CYS A 21 -6.79 -19.51 -6.84
N LEU A 22 -5.94 -19.67 -5.81
CA LEU A 22 -5.64 -18.62 -4.83
C LEU A 22 -4.97 -17.38 -5.45
N PRO A 23 -3.89 -17.49 -6.25
CA PRO A 23 -3.29 -16.30 -6.88
C PRO A 23 -4.27 -15.53 -7.76
N THR A 24 -5.06 -16.23 -8.57
CA THR A 24 -6.07 -15.58 -9.42
C THR A 24 -7.13 -14.86 -8.60
N TYR A 25 -7.55 -15.43 -7.47
CA TYR A 25 -8.47 -14.76 -6.56
C TYR A 25 -7.84 -13.50 -5.95
N ILE A 26 -6.61 -13.61 -5.43
CA ILE A 26 -5.88 -12.49 -4.85
C ILE A 26 -5.77 -11.36 -5.88
N PHE A 27 -5.30 -11.64 -7.09
CA PHE A 27 -5.15 -10.62 -8.13
C PHE A 27 -6.46 -9.99 -8.59
N ASN A 28 -7.56 -10.76 -8.63
CA ASN A 28 -8.87 -10.22 -9.01
C ASN A 28 -9.52 -9.39 -7.89
N SER A 29 -9.24 -9.70 -6.63
CA SER A 29 -9.91 -9.06 -5.48
C SER A 29 -9.09 -7.94 -4.87
N PHE A 30 -7.76 -8.03 -4.93
CA PHE A 30 -6.84 -7.13 -4.25
C PHE A 30 -5.77 -6.54 -5.20
N GLY A 31 -5.78 -6.89 -6.48
CA GLY A 31 -4.79 -6.46 -7.44
C GLY A 31 -3.43 -7.16 -7.31
N HIS A 32 -2.40 -6.57 -7.91
CA HIS A 32 -1.04 -7.08 -7.83
C HIS A 32 -0.45 -6.80 -6.44
N MET A 33 -0.33 -7.86 -5.64
CA MET A 33 0.28 -7.82 -4.31
C MET A 33 1.67 -8.46 -4.35
N ASP A 34 2.65 -7.79 -3.76
CA ASP A 34 3.95 -8.37 -3.48
C ASP A 34 3.87 -9.46 -2.41
N LEU A 35 4.79 -10.43 -2.44
CA LEU A 35 4.83 -11.50 -1.43
C LEU A 35 5.00 -10.92 -0.01
N GLU A 36 5.75 -9.83 0.14
CA GLU A 36 5.94 -9.13 1.41
C GLU A 36 4.63 -8.61 1.99
N GLN A 37 3.77 -8.02 1.17
CA GLN A 37 2.44 -7.57 1.59
C GLN A 37 1.57 -8.75 2.04
N ILE A 38 1.61 -9.87 1.31
CA ILE A 38 0.88 -11.10 1.69
C ILE A 38 1.41 -11.63 3.03
N VAL A 39 2.73 -11.73 3.19
CA VAL A 39 3.37 -12.17 4.45
C VAL A 39 3.04 -11.21 5.60
N PHE A 40 3.02 -9.91 5.35
CA PHE A 40 2.63 -8.89 6.31
C PHE A 40 1.18 -9.09 6.80
N LEU A 41 0.22 -9.25 5.90
CA LEU A 41 -1.19 -9.46 6.24
C LEU A 41 -1.42 -10.73 7.07
N PHE A 42 -0.66 -11.81 6.81
CA PHE A 42 -0.73 -13.03 7.64
C PHE A 42 -0.08 -12.88 9.02
N ASN A 43 0.83 -11.93 9.18
CA ASN A 43 1.59 -11.73 10.42
C ASN A 43 1.12 -10.53 11.24
N SER A 44 0.45 -9.55 10.62
CA SER A 44 -0.26 -8.49 11.34
C SER A 44 -1.45 -9.06 12.11
N ASP A 45 -1.94 -8.34 13.09
CA ASP A 45 -3.17 -8.72 13.76
C ASP A 45 -4.31 -8.76 12.74
N GLY A 46 -4.96 -9.90 12.59
CA GLY A 46 -6.07 -10.08 11.66
C GLY A 46 -7.37 -9.41 12.12
N ALA A 47 -7.34 -8.67 13.23
CA ALA A 47 -8.45 -7.82 13.66
C ALA A 47 -8.73 -6.78 12.57
N GLY A 48 -9.99 -6.58 12.23
CA GLY A 48 -10.40 -5.71 11.11
C GLY A 48 -10.29 -6.33 9.72
N ALA A 49 -9.72 -7.54 9.58
CA ALA A 49 -9.79 -8.26 8.31
C ALA A 49 -11.21 -8.81 8.13
N ASP A 50 -11.85 -8.43 7.04
CA ASP A 50 -13.18 -8.95 6.70
C ASP A 50 -13.09 -10.46 6.42
N LEU A 51 -13.65 -11.27 7.34
CA LEU A 51 -13.76 -12.72 7.16
C LEU A 51 -14.61 -13.09 5.92
N SER A 52 -15.35 -12.14 5.33
CA SER A 52 -16.06 -12.32 4.07
C SER A 52 -15.08 -12.70 2.94
N ALA A 53 -13.84 -12.20 2.95
CA ALA A 53 -12.81 -12.55 1.97
C ALA A 53 -12.57 -14.06 1.87
N VAL A 54 -12.64 -14.79 2.99
CA VAL A 54 -12.55 -16.27 3.00
C VAL A 54 -13.77 -16.89 2.36
N SER A 55 -14.98 -16.41 2.69
CA SER A 55 -16.23 -16.85 2.06
C SER A 55 -16.22 -16.59 0.56
N ASP A 56 -15.77 -15.42 0.15
CA ASP A 56 -15.72 -15.00 -1.24
C ASP A 56 -14.66 -15.78 -2.03
N TYR A 57 -13.53 -16.12 -1.40
CA TYR A 57 -12.61 -17.08 -2.00
C TYR A 57 -13.26 -18.43 -2.29
N PHE A 58 -14.05 -18.99 -1.37
CA PHE A 58 -14.76 -20.24 -1.63
C PHE A 58 -15.83 -20.09 -2.71
N LYS A 59 -16.59 -19.00 -2.73
CA LYS A 59 -17.54 -18.67 -3.80
C LYS A 59 -16.85 -18.57 -5.17
N PHE A 60 -15.65 -18.03 -5.21
CA PHE A 60 -14.82 -17.92 -6.41
C PHE A 60 -14.24 -19.27 -6.85
N ALA A 61 -13.67 -20.05 -5.94
CA ALA A 61 -12.91 -21.27 -6.25
C ALA A 61 -13.81 -22.48 -6.55
N ILE A 62 -14.89 -22.69 -5.79
CA ILE A 62 -15.75 -23.89 -5.91
C ILE A 62 -16.31 -24.05 -7.34
N PRO A 63 -16.94 -23.04 -7.97
CA PRO A 63 -17.46 -23.20 -9.34
C PRO A 63 -16.36 -23.56 -10.34
N ARG A 64 -15.16 -22.97 -10.23
CA ARG A 64 -14.02 -23.23 -11.12
C ARG A 64 -13.49 -24.64 -10.96
N ILE A 65 -13.43 -25.15 -9.75
CA ILE A 65 -13.02 -26.52 -9.44
C ILE A 65 -14.07 -27.51 -10.01
N LEU A 66 -15.36 -27.23 -9.85
CA LEU A 66 -16.44 -28.06 -10.42
C LEU A 66 -16.35 -28.10 -11.95
N VAL A 67 -16.17 -26.96 -12.61
CA VAL A 67 -16.00 -26.90 -14.06
C VAL A 67 -14.75 -27.71 -14.48
N THR A 68 -13.64 -27.60 -13.74
CA THR A 68 -12.43 -28.40 -14.01
C THR A 68 -12.71 -29.89 -13.93
N TYR A 69 -13.46 -30.36 -12.93
CA TYR A 69 -13.86 -31.78 -12.83
C TYR A 69 -14.78 -32.19 -13.96
N VAL A 70 -15.73 -31.35 -14.39
CA VAL A 70 -16.61 -31.63 -15.55
C VAL A 70 -15.77 -31.75 -16.83
N ILE A 71 -14.82 -30.83 -17.06
CA ILE A 71 -13.90 -30.90 -18.21
C ILE A 71 -13.09 -32.20 -18.16
N TRP A 72 -12.54 -32.57 -17.03
CA TRP A 72 -11.80 -33.82 -16.89
C TRP A 72 -12.67 -35.05 -17.13
N PHE A 73 -13.92 -35.00 -16.67
CA PHE A 73 -14.86 -36.07 -16.92
C PHE A 73 -15.21 -36.23 -18.42
N VAL A 74 -15.44 -35.11 -19.11
CA VAL A 74 -15.65 -35.08 -20.57
C VAL A 74 -14.44 -35.61 -21.33
N ILE A 75 -13.23 -35.13 -20.97
CA ILE A 75 -11.96 -35.62 -21.56
C ILE A 75 -11.84 -37.15 -21.32
N TYR A 76 -12.15 -37.61 -20.12
CA TYR A 76 -12.12 -39.04 -19.81
C TYR A 76 -13.08 -39.86 -20.69
N ILE A 77 -14.33 -39.39 -20.91
CA ILE A 77 -15.30 -40.03 -21.80
C ILE A 77 -14.77 -40.07 -23.25
N ILE A 78 -14.23 -38.95 -23.73
CA ILE A 78 -13.66 -38.86 -25.09
C ILE A 78 -12.45 -39.81 -25.19
N TYR A 79 -11.57 -39.82 -24.22
CA TYR A 79 -10.42 -40.72 -24.17
C TYR A 79 -10.88 -42.19 -24.24
N LYS A 80 -11.84 -42.57 -23.42
CA LYS A 80 -12.40 -43.94 -23.42
C LYS A 80 -13.02 -44.35 -24.76
N LYS A 81 -13.77 -43.42 -25.40
CA LYS A 81 -14.35 -43.66 -26.71
C LYS A 81 -13.31 -43.89 -27.81
N PHE A 82 -12.17 -43.23 -27.73
CA PHE A 82 -11.09 -43.30 -28.73
C PHE A 82 -9.85 -44.05 -28.24
N GLU A 83 -9.91 -44.77 -27.10
CA GLU A 83 -8.76 -45.41 -26.44
C GLU A 83 -7.98 -46.33 -27.37
N THR A 84 -8.68 -47.15 -28.20
CA THR A 84 -8.03 -48.03 -29.16
C THR A 84 -7.26 -47.29 -30.27
N LYS A 85 -7.83 -46.18 -30.78
CA LYS A 85 -7.22 -45.34 -31.80
C LYS A 85 -6.04 -44.53 -31.26
N ILE A 86 -6.16 -43.99 -30.03
CA ILE A 86 -5.09 -43.23 -29.36
C ILE A 86 -3.91 -44.11 -28.98
N ASN A 87 -4.16 -45.35 -28.55
CA ASN A 87 -3.10 -46.32 -28.22
C ASN A 87 -2.33 -46.81 -29.44
N SER A 88 -2.86 -46.65 -30.66
CA SER A 88 -2.15 -46.96 -31.89
C SER A 88 -1.18 -45.84 -32.34
N TRP A 89 -1.14 -44.67 -31.70
CA TRP A 89 -0.26 -43.57 -32.03
C TRP A 89 1.16 -43.78 -31.46
N ASN A 90 2.12 -44.13 -32.31
CA ASN A 90 3.48 -44.47 -31.91
C ASN A 90 4.23 -43.34 -31.14
N TRP A 91 3.91 -42.08 -31.38
CA TRP A 91 4.56 -40.97 -30.70
C TRP A 91 4.21 -40.89 -29.18
N LEU A 92 2.98 -41.29 -28.77
CA LEU A 92 2.61 -41.38 -27.38
C LEU A 92 3.36 -42.48 -26.61
N ASN A 93 3.76 -43.53 -27.30
CA ASN A 93 4.59 -44.57 -26.69
C ASN A 93 6.01 -44.07 -26.43
N ASN A 94 6.55 -43.15 -27.25
CA ASN A 94 7.86 -42.54 -27.06
C ASN A 94 7.86 -41.60 -25.81
N ILE A 95 6.78 -40.86 -25.56
CA ILE A 95 6.64 -40.03 -24.33
C ILE A 95 6.63 -40.90 -23.07
N LYS A 96 6.01 -42.08 -23.10
CA LYS A 96 6.02 -43.04 -21.98
C LYS A 96 7.44 -43.54 -21.66
N TYR A 97 8.34 -43.55 -22.61
CA TYR A 97 9.77 -43.92 -22.40
C TYR A 97 10.58 -42.81 -21.75
N PHE A 98 10.25 -41.53 -22.01
CA PHE A 98 10.98 -40.38 -21.43
C PHE A 98 10.63 -40.14 -19.95
N VAL A 99 9.43 -40.50 -19.51
CA VAL A 99 8.97 -40.38 -18.11
C VAL A 99 9.23 -41.71 -17.35
N LYS A 100 10.45 -42.23 -17.37
CA LYS A 100 10.82 -43.34 -16.48
C LYS A 100 10.98 -42.83 -15.08
N THR A 101 10.03 -43.23 -14.19
CA THR A 101 10.17 -42.97 -12.73
C THR A 101 11.46 -43.59 -12.21
N PRO A 102 12.24 -42.84 -11.38
CA PRO A 102 13.43 -43.38 -10.73
C PRO A 102 13.09 -44.67 -9.96
N LYS A 103 13.96 -45.68 -10.03
CA LYS A 103 13.71 -47.04 -9.47
C LYS A 103 13.47 -47.02 -7.95
N PHE A 104 13.87 -45.97 -7.23
CA PHE A 104 13.71 -45.81 -5.79
C PHE A 104 12.38 -45.21 -5.35
N MET A 105 11.56 -44.67 -6.28
CA MET A 105 10.27 -44.07 -5.96
C MET A 105 9.09 -44.92 -6.44
N SER A 106 8.07 -45.05 -5.61
CA SER A 106 6.81 -45.67 -6.06
C SER A 106 6.14 -44.78 -7.11
N LYS A 107 5.43 -45.39 -8.09
CA LYS A 107 4.69 -44.64 -9.14
C LYS A 107 3.71 -43.59 -8.59
N SER A 108 3.24 -43.77 -7.37
CA SER A 108 2.35 -42.79 -6.69
C SER A 108 3.14 -41.66 -6.06
N ALA A 109 4.28 -41.94 -5.42
CA ALA A 109 5.14 -40.93 -4.81
C ALA A 109 5.73 -40.00 -5.86
N SER A 110 6.17 -40.52 -7.03
CA SER A 110 6.71 -39.68 -8.09
C SER A 110 5.66 -38.73 -8.69
N LYS A 111 4.38 -39.13 -8.75
CA LYS A 111 3.29 -38.24 -9.20
C LYS A 111 3.02 -37.10 -8.22
N ILE A 112 3.04 -37.41 -6.92
CA ILE A 112 2.89 -36.37 -5.88
C ILE A 112 4.05 -35.38 -5.96
N VAL A 113 5.28 -35.87 -6.06
CA VAL A 113 6.47 -34.98 -6.20
C VAL A 113 6.36 -34.09 -7.43
N VAL A 114 5.98 -34.63 -8.59
CA VAL A 114 5.80 -33.83 -9.82
C VAL A 114 4.74 -32.76 -9.63
N VAL A 115 3.58 -33.08 -9.07
CA VAL A 115 2.51 -32.10 -8.82
C VAL A 115 2.99 -31.03 -7.83
N THR A 116 3.68 -31.40 -6.75
CA THR A 116 4.22 -30.44 -5.78
C THR A 116 5.25 -29.51 -6.41
N VAL A 117 6.15 -30.04 -7.25
CA VAL A 117 7.15 -29.23 -7.95
C VAL A 117 6.49 -28.27 -8.94
N LEU A 118 5.51 -28.73 -9.73
CA LEU A 118 4.78 -27.87 -10.66
C LEU A 118 4.01 -26.77 -9.93
N LEU A 119 3.39 -27.08 -8.79
CA LEU A 119 2.71 -26.12 -7.96
C LEU A 119 3.68 -25.09 -7.35
N ALA A 120 4.83 -25.54 -6.85
CA ALA A 120 5.86 -24.65 -6.34
C ALA A 120 6.42 -23.72 -7.43
N LEU A 121 6.66 -24.24 -8.65
CA LEU A 121 7.09 -23.42 -9.79
C LEU A 121 6.01 -22.41 -10.20
N PHE A 122 4.74 -22.81 -10.19
CA PHE A 122 3.62 -21.91 -10.45
C PHE A 122 3.53 -20.79 -9.42
N LEU A 123 3.56 -21.10 -8.13
CA LEU A 123 3.53 -20.09 -7.06
C LEU A 123 4.76 -19.17 -7.11
N ASN A 124 5.93 -19.75 -7.43
CA ASN A 124 7.14 -18.95 -7.60
C ASN A 124 7.04 -17.98 -8.78
N GLN A 125 6.42 -18.38 -9.88
CA GLN A 125 6.18 -17.52 -11.03
C GLN A 125 5.22 -16.37 -10.69
N GLN A 126 4.19 -16.63 -9.85
CA GLN A 126 3.20 -15.62 -9.50
C GLN A 126 3.73 -14.61 -8.46
N PHE A 127 4.49 -15.06 -7.46
CA PHE A 127 4.85 -14.26 -6.27
C PHE A 127 6.36 -14.08 -6.08
N ASN A 128 7.20 -14.54 -7.00
CA ASN A 128 8.66 -14.50 -6.87
C ASN A 128 9.19 -15.00 -5.51
N VAL A 129 8.62 -16.12 -5.02
CA VAL A 129 8.94 -16.68 -3.70
C VAL A 129 10.45 -16.95 -3.53
N SER A 130 11.10 -17.48 -4.57
CA SER A 130 12.54 -17.76 -4.53
C SER A 130 13.37 -16.48 -4.43
N GLY A 131 12.99 -15.42 -5.13
CA GLY A 131 13.65 -14.11 -5.04
C GLY A 131 13.55 -13.52 -3.64
N TYR A 132 12.35 -13.55 -3.05
CA TYR A 132 12.12 -13.09 -1.67
C TYR A 132 12.98 -13.88 -0.66
N ILE A 133 12.99 -15.23 -0.72
CA ILE A 133 13.79 -16.07 0.18
C ILE A 133 15.29 -15.82 -0.02
N PHE A 134 15.75 -15.67 -1.26
CA PHE A 134 17.16 -15.46 -1.57
C PHE A 134 17.62 -14.10 -1.05
N ASN A 135 16.91 -13.03 -1.39
CA ASN A 135 17.24 -11.68 -0.96
C ASN A 135 17.22 -11.54 0.56
N SER A 136 16.27 -12.19 1.25
CA SER A 136 16.21 -12.17 2.73
C SER A 136 17.41 -12.83 3.43
N GLN A 137 18.28 -13.52 2.70
CA GLN A 137 19.54 -14.12 3.23
C GLN A 137 20.75 -13.22 2.98
N GLU A 138 20.67 -12.31 2.02
CA GLU A 138 21.71 -11.32 1.76
C GLU A 138 21.62 -10.17 2.76
N THR A 139 22.76 -9.53 3.04
CA THR A 139 22.83 -8.39 3.97
C THR A 139 23.05 -7.10 3.18
N THR A 140 22.31 -6.05 3.52
CA THR A 140 22.52 -4.69 3.03
C THR A 140 23.16 -3.83 4.11
N TYR A 141 23.96 -2.86 3.69
CA TYR A 141 24.49 -1.78 4.51
C TYR A 141 23.90 -0.42 4.12
N LEU A 142 22.83 -0.41 3.32
CA LEU A 142 22.21 0.83 2.82
C LEU A 142 21.74 1.72 3.98
N TYR A 143 21.15 1.10 5.01
CA TYR A 143 20.65 1.82 6.18
C TYR A 143 21.80 2.42 7.01
N GLU A 144 22.83 1.65 7.31
CA GLU A 144 24.01 2.09 8.06
C GLU A 144 24.74 3.25 7.40
N LEU A 145 24.72 3.29 6.06
CA LEU A 145 25.41 4.33 5.27
C LEU A 145 24.55 5.57 5.03
N ASN A 146 23.22 5.47 5.10
CA ASN A 146 22.34 6.54 4.65
C ASN A 146 21.28 6.98 5.67
N TYR A 147 20.96 6.19 6.68
CA TYR A 147 19.96 6.55 7.68
C TYR A 147 20.49 7.69 8.57
N VAL A 148 19.65 8.70 8.76
CA VAL A 148 19.88 9.82 9.67
C VAL A 148 18.85 9.73 10.77
N ASP A 149 19.31 9.46 11.99
CA ASP A 149 18.43 9.37 13.14
C ASP A 149 17.84 10.74 13.49
N PRO A 150 16.53 10.90 13.54
CA PRO A 150 15.93 12.16 13.94
C PRO A 150 16.32 12.62 15.36
N ASN A 151 16.68 11.68 16.25
CA ASN A 151 17.11 12.01 17.60
C ASN A 151 18.52 12.62 17.65
N ASP A 152 19.33 12.40 16.62
CA ASP A 152 20.70 12.94 16.50
C ASP A 152 20.74 14.25 15.71
N VAL A 153 19.59 14.77 15.27
CA VAL A 153 19.46 15.96 14.44
C VAL A 153 18.76 17.08 15.20
N GLU A 154 19.31 18.26 15.18
CA GLU A 154 18.63 19.45 15.71
C GLU A 154 17.48 19.84 14.76
N ILE A 155 16.25 19.84 15.29
CA ILE A 155 15.03 20.27 14.58
C ILE A 155 14.46 21.44 15.37
N THR A 156 14.50 22.64 14.76
CA THR A 156 14.06 23.88 15.39
C THR A 156 12.73 24.33 14.78
N PHE A 157 11.67 24.29 15.55
CA PHE A 157 10.36 24.81 15.15
C PHE A 157 10.27 26.33 15.39
N PRO A 158 9.50 27.08 14.56
CA PRO A 158 9.19 28.47 14.85
C PRO A 158 8.45 28.63 16.18
N GLN A 159 8.54 29.81 16.79
CA GLN A 159 7.86 30.08 18.06
C GLN A 159 6.34 29.97 17.94
N GLU A 160 5.78 30.49 16.86
CA GLU A 160 4.37 30.30 16.48
C GLU A 160 4.29 29.04 15.60
N ARG A 161 3.75 27.98 16.16
CA ARG A 161 3.60 26.69 15.46
C ARG A 161 2.39 26.70 14.56
N ARG A 162 2.60 26.21 13.36
CA ARG A 162 1.52 26.02 12.37
C ARG A 162 0.86 24.68 12.55
N ASN A 163 -0.45 24.61 12.36
CA ASN A 163 -1.17 23.35 12.27
C ASN A 163 -0.75 22.58 11.00
N LEU A 164 -0.85 21.26 11.05
CA LEU A 164 -0.69 20.37 9.92
C LEU A 164 -2.01 19.66 9.61
N ILE A 165 -2.47 19.72 8.37
CA ILE A 165 -3.51 18.83 7.83
C ILE A 165 -2.84 17.97 6.76
N TYR A 166 -2.76 16.66 7.00
CA TYR A 166 -2.06 15.70 6.14
C TYR A 166 -3.07 14.75 5.52
N ILE A 167 -3.41 14.98 4.25
CA ILE A 167 -4.44 14.24 3.52
C ILE A 167 -3.75 13.19 2.65
N VAL A 168 -3.89 11.93 3.04
CA VAL A 168 -3.39 10.78 2.29
C VAL A 168 -4.50 10.30 1.36
N LEU A 169 -4.25 10.38 0.06
CA LEU A 169 -5.19 10.02 -0.99
C LEU A 169 -4.92 8.57 -1.44
N GLU A 170 -5.88 7.69 -1.18
CA GLU A 170 -5.80 6.28 -1.58
C GLU A 170 -5.53 6.14 -3.07
N SER A 171 -4.48 5.38 -3.42
CA SER A 171 -4.14 5.01 -4.82
C SER A 171 -4.04 6.19 -5.80
N MET A 172 -3.72 7.41 -5.33
CA MET A 172 -3.78 8.61 -6.18
C MET A 172 -2.51 8.77 -7.02
N ASN A 173 -2.58 8.28 -8.26
CA ASN A 173 -1.55 8.45 -9.27
C ASN A 173 -1.71 9.76 -10.05
N THR A 174 -0.60 10.45 -10.34
CA THR A 174 -0.59 11.60 -11.27
C THR A 174 -0.97 11.19 -12.69
N ASN A 175 -0.77 9.93 -13.04
CA ASN A 175 -1.13 9.32 -14.34
C ASN A 175 -2.64 9.34 -14.64
N PHE A 176 -3.48 9.58 -13.65
CA PHE A 176 -4.92 9.73 -13.89
C PHE A 176 -5.27 11.04 -14.64
N SER A 177 -4.29 11.90 -14.86
CA SER A 177 -4.45 13.09 -15.72
C SER A 177 -4.38 12.78 -17.23
N ASP A 178 -3.98 11.56 -17.63
CA ASP A 178 -3.74 11.21 -19.03
C ASP A 178 -4.14 9.77 -19.40
N ILE A 179 -5.22 9.27 -18.83
CA ILE A 179 -5.74 7.91 -19.12
C ILE A 179 -6.45 7.87 -20.47
N GLU A 180 -6.16 6.87 -21.29
CA GLU A 180 -6.89 6.61 -22.53
C GLU A 180 -8.20 5.86 -22.22
N ILE A 181 -9.33 6.51 -22.45
CA ILE A 181 -10.69 5.94 -22.30
C ILE A 181 -11.38 6.05 -23.66
N ASP A 182 -11.86 4.92 -24.20
CA ASP A 182 -12.57 4.85 -25.49
C ASP A 182 -11.79 5.46 -26.67
N GLY A 183 -10.45 5.42 -26.60
CA GLY A 183 -9.55 5.96 -27.64
C GLY A 183 -9.27 7.47 -27.52
N GLU A 184 -9.71 8.11 -26.44
CA GLU A 184 -9.43 9.51 -26.14
C GLU A 184 -8.66 9.65 -24.84
N VAL A 185 -7.61 10.50 -24.83
CA VAL A 185 -6.86 10.82 -23.61
C VAL A 185 -7.72 11.71 -22.72
N THR A 186 -8.01 11.23 -21.55
CA THR A 186 -8.95 11.83 -20.59
C THR A 186 -8.22 12.14 -19.28
N ASN A 187 -8.43 13.37 -18.79
CA ASN A 187 -7.97 13.77 -17.46
C ASN A 187 -9.08 13.49 -16.43
N LEU A 188 -8.83 12.53 -15.53
CA LEU A 188 -9.76 12.15 -14.47
C LEU A 188 -9.58 12.97 -13.19
N ILE A 189 -8.48 13.75 -13.09
CA ILE A 189 -8.13 14.51 -11.89
C ILE A 189 -7.85 16.00 -12.21
N PRO A 190 -8.69 16.67 -13.02
CA PRO A 190 -8.41 18.02 -13.47
C PRO A 190 -8.33 19.05 -12.34
N ASN A 191 -9.08 18.83 -11.24
CA ASN A 191 -9.14 19.79 -10.14
C ASN A 191 -7.89 19.69 -9.24
N ILE A 192 -7.47 18.48 -8.84
CA ILE A 192 -6.25 18.34 -8.05
C ILE A 192 -4.99 18.57 -8.87
N GLU A 193 -5.00 18.30 -10.17
CA GLU A 193 -3.92 18.73 -11.06
C GLU A 193 -3.81 20.27 -11.11
N ALA A 194 -4.92 20.98 -11.26
CA ALA A 194 -4.93 22.45 -11.21
C ALA A 194 -4.50 22.97 -9.83
N LEU A 195 -4.87 22.28 -8.75
CA LEU A 195 -4.43 22.58 -7.39
C LEU A 195 -2.90 22.47 -7.26
N ALA A 196 -2.32 21.40 -7.79
CA ALA A 196 -0.86 21.17 -7.78
C ALA A 196 -0.12 22.23 -8.59
N LYS A 197 -0.63 22.60 -9.79
CA LYS A 197 -0.05 23.65 -10.64
C LYS A 197 -0.12 25.06 -10.03
N LYS A 198 -1.04 25.31 -9.11
CA LYS A 198 -1.23 26.61 -8.45
C LYS A 198 -0.43 26.73 -7.14
N ASN A 199 -0.06 25.62 -6.55
CA ASN A 199 0.63 25.54 -5.26
C ASN A 199 1.99 24.84 -5.42
N VAL A 200 2.67 24.56 -4.32
CA VAL A 200 3.94 23.85 -4.37
C VAL A 200 3.70 22.35 -4.58
N SER A 201 4.28 21.81 -5.65
CA SER A 201 4.22 20.38 -5.97
C SER A 201 5.55 19.96 -6.58
N PHE A 202 6.14 18.89 -6.08
CA PHE A 202 7.39 18.36 -6.63
C PHE A 202 7.12 17.41 -7.78
N SER A 203 7.88 17.55 -8.85
CA SER A 203 7.71 16.78 -10.07
C SER A 203 9.01 16.16 -10.57
N HIS A 204 8.91 14.97 -11.16
CA HIS A 204 10.04 14.30 -11.81
C HIS A 204 10.34 14.84 -13.22
N HIS A 205 9.49 15.71 -13.75
CA HIS A 205 9.74 16.48 -14.97
C HIS A 205 9.44 17.98 -14.82
N GLU A 206 9.45 18.72 -15.94
CA GLU A 206 9.15 20.17 -15.96
C GLU A 206 7.67 20.51 -15.84
N SER A 207 6.79 19.49 -15.93
CA SER A 207 5.34 19.62 -15.84
C SER A 207 4.79 18.89 -14.61
N PHE A 208 3.47 18.72 -14.53
CA PHE A 208 2.80 17.98 -13.48
C PHE A 208 3.33 16.54 -13.39
N GLY A 209 3.72 16.11 -12.18
CA GLY A 209 4.29 14.82 -11.89
C GLY A 209 4.30 14.55 -10.40
N GLY A 210 5.10 13.57 -9.94
CA GLY A 210 5.10 13.20 -8.54
C GLY A 210 6.25 12.27 -8.14
N PHE A 211 6.08 11.57 -7.01
CA PHE A 211 7.14 10.74 -6.44
C PHE A 211 7.13 9.29 -6.92
N GLN A 212 8.31 8.68 -6.85
CA GLN A 212 8.55 7.30 -7.26
C GLN A 212 8.10 6.30 -6.20
N HIS A 213 7.46 5.25 -6.66
CA HIS A 213 7.15 4.08 -5.86
C HIS A 213 8.41 3.24 -5.58
N LEU A 214 8.63 2.86 -4.33
CA LEU A 214 9.75 2.01 -3.92
C LEU A 214 9.26 0.78 -3.16
N LYS A 215 10.04 -0.29 -3.20
CA LYS A 215 9.81 -1.51 -2.42
C LYS A 215 9.68 -1.19 -0.93
N GLY A 216 8.75 -1.86 -0.25
CA GLY A 216 8.43 -1.60 1.16
C GLY A 216 7.57 -0.37 1.40
N MET A 217 7.01 0.24 0.32
CA MET A 217 6.06 1.36 0.38
C MET A 217 4.94 1.19 -0.66
N THR A 218 4.63 -0.07 -1.04
CA THR A 218 3.76 -0.45 -2.16
C THR A 218 2.30 -0.72 -1.76
N TRP A 219 1.95 -0.46 -0.51
CA TRP A 219 0.57 -0.53 0.02
C TRP A 219 0.41 0.48 1.15
N THR A 220 -0.82 0.81 1.48
CA THR A 220 -1.20 1.93 2.37
C THR A 220 -0.36 2.01 3.65
N VAL A 221 -0.33 0.94 4.46
CA VAL A 221 0.41 0.98 5.74
C VAL A 221 1.91 1.17 5.52
N ALA A 222 2.48 0.52 4.51
CA ALA A 222 3.90 0.63 4.20
C ALA A 222 4.26 2.04 3.71
N SER A 223 3.39 2.65 2.93
CA SER A 223 3.58 4.02 2.49
C SER A 223 3.42 5.03 3.64
N LEU A 224 2.43 4.84 4.51
CA LEU A 224 2.28 5.65 5.72
C LEU A 224 3.53 5.60 6.60
N VAL A 225 4.12 4.40 6.80
CA VAL A 225 5.42 4.25 7.49
C VAL A 225 6.51 5.03 6.76
N GLY A 226 6.65 4.88 5.44
CA GLY A 226 7.62 5.61 4.63
C GLY A 226 7.48 7.13 4.75
N GLN A 227 6.26 7.64 4.60
CA GLN A 227 5.95 9.07 4.61
C GLN A 227 6.07 9.71 6.00
N THR A 228 5.95 8.94 7.07
CA THR A 228 5.99 9.45 8.45
C THR A 228 7.25 9.12 9.22
N SER A 229 8.14 8.25 8.70
CA SER A 229 9.40 7.88 9.34
C SER A 229 10.63 7.97 8.44
N GLY A 230 10.42 8.10 7.13
CA GLY A 230 11.51 8.06 6.16
C GLY A 230 12.20 6.69 6.06
N VAL A 231 11.49 5.60 6.41
CA VAL A 231 12.00 4.22 6.37
C VAL A 231 10.97 3.30 5.69
N PRO A 232 11.37 2.41 4.77
CA PRO A 232 10.43 1.47 4.18
C PRO A 232 9.95 0.43 5.21
N LEU A 233 8.74 -0.08 5.05
CA LEU A 233 8.25 -1.20 5.85
C LEU A 233 8.86 -2.51 5.33
N ASN A 234 9.90 -2.99 5.98
CA ASN A 234 10.53 -4.25 5.67
C ASN A 234 9.81 -5.40 6.39
N VAL A 235 9.49 -6.47 5.68
CA VAL A 235 8.74 -7.63 6.20
C VAL A 235 9.64 -8.86 6.23
N PRO A 236 10.44 -9.07 7.32
CA PRO A 236 11.31 -10.23 7.41
C PRO A 236 10.51 -11.53 7.58
N LEU A 237 11.09 -12.67 7.16
CA LEU A 237 10.48 -14.00 7.32
C LEU A 237 10.26 -14.42 8.77
N LYS A 238 10.96 -13.81 9.71
CA LYS A 238 10.88 -14.08 11.15
C LYS A 238 10.81 -12.77 11.93
N ASN A 239 10.19 -12.80 13.09
CA ASN A 239 10.09 -11.66 14.01
C ASN A 239 9.35 -10.44 13.43
N ASN A 240 8.31 -10.68 12.65
CA ASN A 240 7.43 -9.61 12.19
C ASN A 240 6.09 -9.70 12.95
N SER A 241 5.99 -9.05 14.07
CA SER A 241 4.78 -9.00 14.89
C SER A 241 4.15 -7.60 14.85
N TYR A 242 4.00 -7.06 13.65
CA TYR A 242 3.44 -5.74 13.44
C TYR A 242 2.04 -5.61 14.05
N GLY A 243 1.96 -4.93 15.21
CA GLY A 243 0.73 -4.71 15.96
C GLY A 243 0.29 -5.85 16.87
N LYS A 244 0.74 -7.11 16.69
CA LYS A 244 0.29 -8.27 17.49
C LYS A 244 0.53 -8.16 19.01
N ASN A 245 1.53 -7.40 19.43
CA ASN A 245 1.88 -7.20 20.83
C ASN A 245 1.72 -5.73 21.24
N GLY A 246 0.92 -4.95 20.53
CA GLY A 246 0.74 -3.52 20.78
C GLY A 246 1.96 -2.67 20.40
N HIS A 247 2.91 -3.21 19.63
CA HIS A 247 4.11 -2.50 19.20
C HIS A 247 4.33 -2.67 17.70
N PHE A 248 4.55 -1.56 17.01
CA PHE A 248 4.81 -1.52 15.57
C PHE A 248 6.10 -0.71 15.35
N LEU A 249 7.22 -1.35 15.06
CA LEU A 249 8.55 -0.72 14.87
C LEU A 249 8.91 0.27 16.00
N PRO A 250 8.90 -0.13 17.28
CA PRO A 250 8.95 0.80 18.41
C PRO A 250 10.24 1.62 18.52
N GLY A 251 11.31 1.24 17.81
CA GLY A 251 12.58 1.96 17.78
C GLY A 251 12.67 3.03 16.69
N LEU A 252 11.59 3.29 15.92
CA LEU A 252 11.53 4.40 14.97
C LEU A 252 11.17 5.71 15.67
N THR A 253 11.76 6.82 15.22
CA THR A 253 11.28 8.17 15.51
C THR A 253 10.52 8.69 14.31
N THR A 254 9.27 9.09 14.50
CA THR A 254 8.34 9.43 13.44
C THR A 254 7.89 10.89 13.47
N LEU A 255 7.19 11.30 12.43
CA LEU A 255 6.52 12.60 12.33
C LEU A 255 5.66 12.87 13.57
N GLY A 256 4.79 11.92 13.95
CA GLY A 256 3.91 12.08 15.11
C GLY A 256 4.67 12.32 16.42
N GLN A 257 5.74 11.56 16.68
CA GLN A 257 6.56 11.74 17.88
C GLN A 257 7.30 13.09 17.90
N ILE A 258 7.84 13.51 16.74
CA ILE A 258 8.51 14.83 16.65
C ILE A 258 7.48 15.94 16.93
N LEU A 259 6.29 15.84 16.36
CA LEU A 259 5.23 16.81 16.56
C LEU A 259 4.73 16.81 18.00
N GLU A 260 4.44 15.65 18.60
CA GLU A 260 4.06 15.50 20.01
C GLU A 260 5.08 16.12 20.95
N ASN A 261 6.37 15.84 20.75
CA ASN A 261 7.48 16.41 21.52
C ASN A 261 7.59 17.95 21.38
N ASN A 262 6.97 18.51 20.33
CA ASN A 262 6.90 19.95 20.10
C ASN A 262 5.52 20.54 20.44
N GLY A 263 4.70 19.81 21.19
CA GLY A 263 3.43 20.30 21.76
C GLY A 263 2.24 20.23 20.81
N TYR A 264 2.30 19.43 19.75
CA TYR A 264 1.16 19.17 18.88
C TYR A 264 0.26 18.07 19.46
N ALA A 265 -1.02 18.22 19.31
CA ALA A 265 -1.98 17.13 19.44
C ALA A 265 -2.11 16.40 18.09
N ASN A 266 -2.00 15.07 18.09
CA ASN A 266 -2.04 14.25 16.87
C ASN A 266 -3.39 13.55 16.75
N TYR A 267 -4.00 13.61 15.55
CA TYR A 267 -5.27 12.99 15.19
C TYR A 267 -5.16 12.20 13.89
N PHE A 268 -5.80 11.03 13.82
CA PHE A 268 -5.87 10.25 12.59
C PHE A 268 -7.29 9.78 12.29
N LEU A 269 -7.86 10.26 11.18
CA LEU A 269 -9.18 9.90 10.68
C LEU A 269 -9.07 8.96 9.49
N MET A 270 -9.84 7.86 9.49
CA MET A 270 -9.93 6.92 8.37
C MET A 270 -11.32 6.30 8.25
N GLY A 271 -11.73 5.96 7.02
CA GLY A 271 -13.02 5.35 6.72
C GLY A 271 -13.10 3.84 6.96
N SER A 272 -12.12 3.21 7.63
CA SER A 272 -12.06 1.76 7.86
C SER A 272 -11.61 1.46 9.30
N ASP A 273 -11.66 0.18 9.70
CA ASP A 273 -11.14 -0.28 11.00
C ASP A 273 -9.63 -0.07 11.08
N ALA A 274 -9.16 0.68 12.10
CA ALA A 274 -7.75 1.00 12.31
C ALA A 274 -6.88 -0.22 12.66
N ASN A 275 -7.47 -1.31 13.16
CA ASN A 275 -6.74 -2.55 13.44
C ASN A 275 -6.23 -3.21 12.15
N PHE A 276 -6.92 -2.99 11.03
CA PHE A 276 -6.49 -3.59 9.75
C PHE A 276 -5.09 -3.09 9.36
N GLY A 277 -4.17 -4.04 9.13
CA GLY A 277 -2.79 -3.76 8.77
C GLY A 277 -1.95 -3.14 9.91
N GLY A 278 -2.43 -3.15 11.16
CA GLY A 278 -1.70 -2.66 12.33
C GLY A 278 -1.60 -1.13 12.42
N ARG A 279 -2.44 -0.39 11.68
CA ARG A 279 -2.46 1.10 11.69
C ARG A 279 -2.68 1.66 13.08
N LEU A 280 -3.66 1.11 13.83
CA LEU A 280 -3.90 1.51 15.23
C LEU A 280 -2.62 1.44 16.04
N SER A 281 -1.97 0.27 16.06
CA SER A 281 -0.74 0.06 16.83
C SER A 281 0.41 0.98 16.38
N TYR A 282 0.53 1.25 15.08
CA TYR A 282 1.56 2.16 14.57
C TYR A 282 1.35 3.59 15.06
N PHE A 283 0.16 4.16 14.88
CA PHE A 283 -0.10 5.55 15.22
C PHE A 283 -0.20 5.79 16.73
N GLU A 284 -0.70 4.83 17.52
CA GLU A 284 -0.64 4.89 18.98
C GLU A 284 0.80 4.84 19.50
N THR A 285 1.66 3.97 18.93
CA THR A 285 3.07 3.84 19.33
C THR A 285 3.87 5.10 18.98
N HIS A 286 3.53 5.79 17.90
CA HIS A 286 4.33 6.80 17.25
C HIS A 286 3.73 8.20 17.26
N GLY A 287 3.49 8.75 18.46
CA GLY A 287 3.02 10.13 18.62
C GLY A 287 1.62 10.22 19.22
N ASN A 288 1.15 9.14 19.86
CA ASN A 288 -0.05 9.13 20.69
C ASN A 288 -1.29 9.74 19.97
N TYR A 289 -1.51 9.29 18.73
CA TYR A 289 -2.63 9.80 17.93
C TYR A 289 -3.98 9.42 18.53
N GLU A 290 -4.90 10.37 18.60
CA GLU A 290 -6.32 10.09 18.79
C GLU A 290 -6.90 9.56 17.48
N ILE A 291 -7.44 8.34 17.50
CA ILE A 291 -7.89 7.61 16.30
C ILE A 291 -9.39 7.76 16.11
N TYR A 292 -9.79 8.27 14.95
CA TYR A 292 -11.17 8.38 14.49
C TYR A 292 -11.41 7.36 13.36
N ASP A 293 -11.62 6.10 13.72
CA ASP A 293 -11.95 5.02 12.79
C ASP A 293 -13.45 4.69 12.81
N THR A 294 -13.88 3.75 11.98
CA THR A 294 -15.28 3.34 11.93
C THR A 294 -15.80 2.79 13.27
N ASN A 295 -14.95 2.13 14.06
CA ASN A 295 -15.36 1.60 15.38
C ASN A 295 -15.62 2.74 16.36
N TYR A 296 -14.70 3.69 16.47
CA TYR A 296 -14.88 4.89 17.29
C TYR A 296 -16.12 5.69 16.88
N LEU A 297 -16.30 5.92 15.58
CA LEU A 297 -17.41 6.72 15.06
C LEU A 297 -18.77 6.07 15.30
N LYS A 298 -18.86 4.73 15.30
CA LYS A 298 -20.04 3.97 15.73
C LYS A 298 -20.28 4.10 17.24
N GLU A 299 -19.25 3.94 18.05
CA GLU A 299 -19.32 4.03 19.51
C GLU A 299 -19.83 5.40 19.98
N VAL A 300 -19.36 6.48 19.38
CA VAL A 300 -19.79 7.85 19.71
C VAL A 300 -21.06 8.31 18.98
N GLY A 301 -21.61 7.47 18.09
CA GLY A 301 -22.88 7.72 17.40
C GLY A 301 -22.79 8.70 16.23
N TYR A 302 -21.61 8.95 15.66
CA TYR A 302 -21.45 9.72 14.42
C TYR A 302 -22.01 8.99 13.20
N ILE A 303 -21.87 7.67 13.19
CA ILE A 303 -22.46 6.78 12.19
C ILE A 303 -23.25 5.68 12.88
N PRO A 304 -24.33 5.13 12.26
CA PRO A 304 -25.09 4.00 12.79
C PRO A 304 -24.21 2.78 13.07
N GLU A 305 -24.59 1.96 14.05
CA GLU A 305 -23.84 0.75 14.41
C GLU A 305 -23.70 -0.23 13.24
N ASP A 306 -24.72 -0.32 12.39
CA ASP A 306 -24.78 -1.16 11.20
C ASP A 306 -24.27 -0.46 9.92
N TYR A 307 -23.69 0.74 10.03
CA TYR A 307 -23.11 1.45 8.88
C TYR A 307 -21.93 0.68 8.31
N ASP A 308 -22.01 0.33 7.04
CA ASP A 308 -20.95 -0.40 6.33
C ASP A 308 -21.07 -0.09 4.83
N VAL A 309 -20.33 0.94 4.38
CA VAL A 309 -20.27 1.39 3.01
C VAL A 309 -18.81 1.37 2.59
N PHE A 310 -18.50 0.60 1.59
CA PHE A 310 -17.16 0.47 0.98
C PHE A 310 -15.98 0.58 1.96
N TRP A 311 -15.46 -0.52 2.43
CA TRP A 311 -14.40 -0.62 3.46
C TRP A 311 -14.78 -0.08 4.85
N GLY A 312 -16.05 0.29 5.06
CA GLY A 312 -16.60 0.80 6.30
C GLY A 312 -17.30 2.16 6.15
N MET A 313 -16.61 3.19 5.68
CA MET A 313 -17.16 4.54 5.47
C MET A 313 -16.52 5.18 4.24
N GLU A 314 -17.35 5.61 3.30
CA GLU A 314 -16.97 6.29 2.06
C GLU A 314 -16.45 7.73 2.30
N ASP A 315 -15.76 8.29 1.30
CA ASP A 315 -15.08 9.58 1.42
C ASP A 315 -16.04 10.77 1.62
N LEU A 316 -17.26 10.71 1.09
CA LEU A 316 -18.27 11.75 1.34
C LEU A 316 -18.52 11.92 2.84
N LYS A 317 -18.76 10.81 3.54
CA LYS A 317 -18.99 10.80 4.99
C LYS A 317 -17.69 11.11 5.75
N LEU A 318 -16.55 10.61 5.27
CA LEU A 318 -15.22 10.88 5.83
C LEU A 318 -14.94 12.37 5.88
N PHE A 319 -15.19 13.11 4.78
CA PHE A 319 -15.01 14.57 4.75
C PHE A 319 -15.99 15.31 5.65
N ASP A 320 -17.22 14.83 5.82
CA ASP A 320 -18.17 15.44 6.77
C ASP A 320 -17.72 15.28 8.22
N VAL A 321 -17.19 14.10 8.58
CA VAL A 321 -16.58 13.86 9.90
C VAL A 321 -15.34 14.73 10.07
N ALA A 322 -14.47 14.82 9.05
CA ALA A 322 -13.28 15.66 9.08
C ALA A 322 -13.62 17.13 9.33
N LYS A 323 -14.63 17.68 8.65
CA LYS A 323 -15.09 19.06 8.86
C LYS A 323 -15.51 19.29 10.31
N THR A 324 -16.31 18.38 10.87
CA THR A 324 -16.79 18.48 12.25
C THR A 324 -15.64 18.41 13.24
N LYS A 325 -14.73 17.43 13.08
CA LYS A 325 -13.59 17.25 13.99
C LYS A 325 -12.59 18.40 13.91
N LEU A 326 -12.30 18.91 12.72
CA LEU A 326 -11.39 20.04 12.56
C LEU A 326 -11.94 21.33 13.23
N LEU A 327 -13.26 21.57 13.16
CA LEU A 327 -13.86 22.68 13.90
C LEU A 327 -13.73 22.49 15.42
N GLU A 328 -14.02 21.28 15.95
CA GLU A 328 -13.87 20.96 17.36
C GLU A 328 -12.41 21.14 17.83
N ILE A 329 -11.44 20.60 17.07
CA ILE A 329 -10.01 20.65 17.39
C ILE A 329 -9.48 22.09 17.37
N SER A 330 -9.90 22.88 16.38
CA SER A 330 -9.43 24.25 16.21
C SER A 330 -9.84 25.22 17.35
N GLU A 331 -10.84 24.86 18.17
CA GLU A 331 -11.24 25.64 19.34
C GLU A 331 -10.19 25.61 20.47
N SER A 332 -9.28 24.60 20.49
CA SER A 332 -8.33 24.41 21.58
C SER A 332 -7.19 25.44 21.61
N ASN A 333 -6.92 26.15 20.52
CA ASN A 333 -5.75 27.01 20.30
C ASN A 333 -4.39 26.30 20.47
N GLU A 334 -4.35 24.97 20.55
CA GLU A 334 -3.13 24.18 20.54
C GLU A 334 -2.78 23.79 19.09
N PRO A 335 -1.48 23.75 18.74
CA PRO A 335 -1.11 23.28 17.40
C PRO A 335 -1.51 21.81 17.24
N PHE A 336 -2.08 21.48 16.09
CA PHE A 336 -2.52 20.12 15.82
C PHE A 336 -1.93 19.57 14.52
N ASN A 337 -1.84 18.25 14.49
CA ASN A 337 -1.61 17.45 13.30
C ASN A 337 -2.84 16.59 13.05
N PHE A 338 -3.59 16.89 12.01
CA PHE A 338 -4.74 16.12 11.58
C PHE A 338 -4.40 15.33 10.31
N THR A 339 -4.11 14.05 10.48
CA THR A 339 -3.88 13.12 9.38
C THR A 339 -5.20 12.47 9.00
N MET A 340 -5.49 12.32 7.69
CA MET A 340 -6.64 11.57 7.22
C MET A 340 -6.30 10.73 5.99
N LEU A 341 -7.02 9.61 5.82
CA LEU A 341 -6.84 8.66 4.73
C LEU A 341 -8.17 8.45 4.01
N THR A 342 -8.20 8.75 2.71
CA THR A 342 -9.35 8.48 1.83
C THR A 342 -9.42 7.00 1.42
N VAL A 343 -10.54 6.56 0.82
CA VAL A 343 -10.73 5.15 0.47
C VAL A 343 -11.43 4.91 -0.86
N ASP A 344 -12.18 5.88 -1.40
CA ASP A 344 -13.09 5.65 -2.53
C ASP A 344 -12.38 5.25 -3.84
N THR A 345 -11.09 5.51 -3.97
CA THR A 345 -10.26 5.09 -5.11
C THR A 345 -9.60 3.73 -4.93
N HIS A 346 -9.97 2.96 -3.89
CA HIS A 346 -9.40 1.64 -3.63
C HIS A 346 -9.84 0.59 -4.69
N TYR A 347 -8.89 -0.25 -5.10
CA TYR A 347 -9.10 -1.37 -6.01
C TYR A 347 -10.23 -2.32 -5.51
N PRO A 348 -11.01 -3.00 -6.39
CA PRO A 348 -10.80 -3.09 -7.85
C PRO A 348 -11.51 -2.02 -8.69
N LYS A 349 -12.53 -1.38 -8.20
CA LYS A 349 -13.37 -0.47 -9.00
C LYS A 349 -13.72 0.84 -8.30
N GLY A 350 -13.19 1.04 -7.08
CA GLY A 350 -13.54 2.18 -6.29
C GLY A 350 -15.00 2.23 -5.85
N TYR A 351 -15.38 3.37 -5.28
CA TYR A 351 -16.75 3.67 -4.89
C TYR A 351 -17.16 5.03 -5.44
N VAL A 352 -18.39 5.15 -5.85
CA VAL A 352 -19.00 6.41 -6.33
C VAL A 352 -20.27 6.65 -5.53
N ASP A 353 -20.33 7.76 -4.82
CA ASP A 353 -21.54 8.15 -4.11
C ASP A 353 -22.62 8.71 -5.06
N GLU A 354 -23.86 8.82 -4.57
CA GLU A 354 -25.01 9.26 -5.35
C GLU A 354 -24.96 10.72 -5.84
N THR A 355 -24.02 11.52 -5.34
CA THR A 355 -23.86 12.93 -5.69
C THR A 355 -22.97 13.12 -6.93
N CYS A 356 -22.24 12.07 -7.33
CA CYS A 356 -21.34 12.13 -8.49
C CYS A 356 -22.00 11.63 -9.77
N ALA A 357 -21.62 12.25 -10.89
CA ALA A 357 -21.99 11.78 -12.22
C ALA A 357 -21.21 10.50 -12.60
N LEU A 358 -21.76 9.70 -13.50
CA LEU A 358 -21.15 8.47 -14.06
C LEU A 358 -20.90 8.66 -15.57
N PRO A 359 -19.96 9.56 -15.97
CA PRO A 359 -19.76 9.87 -17.39
C PRO A 359 -19.02 8.77 -18.17
N TYR A 360 -18.37 7.81 -17.47
CA TYR A 360 -17.54 6.79 -18.09
C TYR A 360 -18.18 5.39 -17.94
N ASP A 361 -17.90 4.49 -18.89
CA ASP A 361 -18.30 3.07 -18.78
C ASP A 361 -17.49 2.30 -17.71
N SER A 362 -16.33 2.86 -17.29
CA SER A 362 -15.47 2.31 -16.25
C SER A 362 -15.89 2.80 -14.87
N ASP A 363 -16.30 1.87 -13.98
CA ASP A 363 -16.58 2.17 -12.56
C ASP A 363 -15.38 2.87 -11.90
N TYR A 364 -14.16 2.41 -12.19
CA TYR A 364 -12.95 2.94 -11.56
C TYR A 364 -12.62 4.36 -12.05
N ALA A 365 -12.83 4.66 -13.33
CA ALA A 365 -12.69 6.02 -13.85
C ALA A 365 -13.69 6.98 -13.20
N ASN A 366 -14.92 6.54 -13.00
CA ASN A 366 -15.95 7.31 -12.29
C ASN A 366 -15.57 7.56 -10.83
N ALA A 367 -15.01 6.57 -10.13
CA ALA A 367 -14.57 6.72 -8.75
C ALA A 367 -13.42 7.73 -8.62
N ILE A 368 -12.43 7.68 -9.51
CA ILE A 368 -11.33 8.65 -9.54
C ILE A 368 -11.85 10.07 -9.81
N ALA A 369 -12.73 10.23 -10.81
CA ALA A 369 -13.30 11.54 -11.14
C ALA A 369 -14.21 12.10 -10.03
N CYS A 370 -14.95 11.22 -9.33
CA CYS A 370 -15.73 11.60 -8.15
C CYS A 370 -14.82 12.05 -7.01
N SER A 371 -13.76 11.28 -6.71
CA SER A 371 -12.78 11.62 -5.68
C SER A 371 -12.11 12.98 -5.93
N ASP A 372 -11.73 13.28 -7.18
CA ASP A 372 -11.17 14.58 -7.59
C ASP A 372 -12.11 15.75 -7.19
N LEU A 373 -13.42 15.61 -7.45
CA LEU A 373 -14.42 16.60 -7.07
C LEU A 373 -14.56 16.74 -5.55
N LYS A 374 -14.62 15.63 -4.82
CA LYS A 374 -14.76 15.63 -3.36
C LYS A 374 -13.56 16.24 -2.65
N ILE A 375 -12.37 15.92 -3.12
CA ILE A 375 -11.12 16.47 -2.59
C ILE A 375 -11.11 18.00 -2.76
N ILE A 376 -11.42 18.53 -3.94
CA ILE A 376 -11.38 19.99 -4.14
C ILE A 376 -12.51 20.71 -3.39
N GLU A 377 -13.68 20.10 -3.21
CA GLU A 377 -14.74 20.61 -2.34
C GLU A 377 -14.26 20.73 -0.90
N PHE A 378 -13.57 19.69 -0.38
CA PHE A 378 -13.03 19.70 0.96
C PHE A 378 -11.91 20.73 1.13
N VAL A 379 -10.97 20.80 0.19
CA VAL A 379 -9.90 21.83 0.20
C VAL A 379 -10.47 23.24 0.15
N THR A 380 -11.51 23.48 -0.65
CA THR A 380 -12.20 24.79 -0.73
C THR A 380 -12.84 25.13 0.61
N TRP A 381 -13.44 24.15 1.28
CA TRP A 381 -14.00 24.34 2.62
C TRP A 381 -12.90 24.67 3.63
N LEU A 382 -11.76 23.96 3.61
CA LEU A 382 -10.60 24.26 4.48
C LEU A 382 -10.12 25.69 4.32
N GLN A 383 -9.99 26.16 3.07
CA GLN A 383 -9.52 27.50 2.74
C GLN A 383 -10.45 28.62 3.25
N ALA A 384 -11.71 28.30 3.57
CA ALA A 384 -12.67 29.24 4.10
C ALA A 384 -12.71 29.28 5.64
N GLN A 385 -11.90 28.46 6.34
CA GLN A 385 -11.90 28.42 7.81
C GLN A 385 -10.85 29.38 8.41
N ASP A 386 -11.16 29.96 9.55
CA ASP A 386 -10.25 30.90 10.25
C ASP A 386 -8.90 30.24 10.61
N PHE A 387 -8.89 28.95 10.99
CA PHE A 387 -7.66 28.24 11.31
C PHE A 387 -6.75 28.00 10.10
N TYR A 388 -7.27 28.15 8.89
CA TYR A 388 -6.47 27.92 7.65
C TYR A 388 -5.28 28.88 7.54
N GLU A 389 -5.40 30.12 8.02
CA GLU A 389 -4.32 31.10 7.95
C GLU A 389 -3.01 30.57 8.58
N ASN A 390 -3.15 29.84 9.70
CA ASN A 390 -2.00 29.21 10.39
C ASN A 390 -1.92 27.69 10.19
N THR A 391 -2.28 27.20 9.02
CA THR A 391 -2.31 25.76 8.73
C THR A 391 -1.59 25.45 7.44
N THR A 392 -0.66 24.51 7.48
CA THR A 392 -0.10 23.90 6.27
C THR A 392 -0.95 22.68 5.91
N VAL A 393 -1.38 22.59 4.65
CA VAL A 393 -2.16 21.44 4.14
C VAL A 393 -1.32 20.69 3.12
N ILE A 394 -1.18 19.39 3.31
CA ILE A 394 -0.46 18.49 2.39
C ILE A 394 -1.45 17.47 1.85
N LEU A 395 -1.49 17.32 0.53
CA LEU A 395 -2.16 16.22 -0.13
C LEU A 395 -1.11 15.32 -0.76
N THR A 396 -1.19 14.02 -0.53
CA THR A 396 -0.22 13.06 -1.05
C THR A 396 -0.90 11.74 -1.40
N GLY A 397 -0.55 11.14 -2.54
CA GLY A 397 -0.92 9.76 -2.82
C GLY A 397 -0.21 8.81 -1.85
N ASP A 398 -0.81 7.68 -1.53
CA ASP A 398 -0.14 6.67 -0.71
C ASP A 398 0.71 5.72 -1.56
N HIS A 399 0.14 4.99 -2.49
CA HIS A 399 0.84 4.05 -3.37
C HIS A 399 0.19 4.00 -4.77
N GLU A 400 0.86 3.34 -5.71
CA GLU A 400 0.28 3.08 -7.04
C GLU A 400 -1.01 2.26 -6.90
N THR A 401 -2.00 2.61 -7.72
CA THR A 401 -3.20 1.78 -7.78
C THR A 401 -2.84 0.34 -8.13
N MET A 402 -3.46 -0.59 -7.43
CA MET A 402 -3.31 -2.03 -7.72
C MET A 402 -4.05 -2.45 -9.00
N ASN A 403 -4.77 -1.53 -9.66
CA ASN A 403 -5.42 -1.74 -10.96
C ASN A 403 -4.42 -1.49 -12.11
N ASN A 404 -3.43 -2.37 -12.23
CA ASN A 404 -2.37 -2.25 -13.24
C ASN A 404 -2.90 -2.20 -14.67
N ASP A 405 -3.99 -2.91 -14.96
CA ASP A 405 -4.62 -2.91 -16.28
C ASP A 405 -5.19 -1.53 -16.61
N PHE A 406 -5.82 -0.86 -15.65
CA PHE A 406 -6.31 0.49 -15.78
C PHE A 406 -5.16 1.49 -15.90
N LEU A 407 -4.18 1.41 -15.02
CA LEU A 407 -3.03 2.31 -15.00
C LEU A 407 -2.15 2.17 -16.26
N SER A 408 -2.14 1.00 -16.90
CA SER A 408 -1.44 0.78 -18.17
C SER A 408 -2.02 1.54 -19.35
N GLN A 409 -3.21 2.11 -19.21
CA GLN A 409 -3.87 2.96 -20.20
C GLN A 409 -3.39 4.43 -20.13
N SER A 410 -2.54 4.78 -19.15
CA SER A 410 -1.92 6.11 -19.10
C SER A 410 -0.92 6.30 -20.24
N VAL A 411 -0.92 7.46 -20.86
CA VAL A 411 0.02 7.85 -21.90
C VAL A 411 1.43 8.00 -21.30
N GLU A 412 1.52 8.55 -20.08
CA GLU A 412 2.77 8.61 -19.34
C GLU A 412 3.19 7.21 -18.86
N ALA A 413 4.39 6.80 -19.31
CA ALA A 413 4.92 5.48 -18.98
C ALA A 413 5.39 5.38 -17.52
N GLU A 414 5.94 6.45 -16.96
CA GLU A 414 6.43 6.49 -15.59
C GLU A 414 5.29 6.71 -14.60
N LYS A 415 5.12 5.77 -13.67
CA LYS A 415 4.06 5.83 -12.67
C LYS A 415 4.53 6.64 -11.45
N ARG A 416 3.70 7.61 -11.04
CA ARG A 416 4.04 8.55 -9.96
C ARG A 416 2.85 8.83 -9.05
N MET A 417 3.14 9.06 -7.77
CA MET A 417 2.15 9.44 -6.75
C MET A 417 2.01 10.94 -6.68
N TYR A 418 0.78 11.38 -6.47
CA TYR A 418 0.43 12.78 -6.29
C TYR A 418 1.09 13.39 -5.04
N ASN A 419 1.45 14.67 -5.10
CA ASN A 419 1.86 15.47 -3.96
C ASN A 419 1.54 16.95 -4.19
N THR A 420 1.11 17.65 -3.15
CA THR A 420 0.89 19.11 -3.18
C THR A 420 0.91 19.67 -1.76
N PHE A 421 1.56 20.81 -1.60
CA PHE A 421 1.70 21.55 -0.36
C PHE A 421 1.03 22.91 -0.48
N LEU A 422 0.07 23.20 0.37
CA LEU A 422 -0.70 24.45 0.37
C LEU A 422 -0.35 25.28 1.59
N ASN A 423 -0.42 26.59 1.41
CA ASN A 423 -0.29 27.59 2.48
C ASN A 423 1.01 27.43 3.30
N LEU A 424 2.14 27.28 2.60
CA LEU A 424 3.46 27.26 3.21
C LEU A 424 3.82 28.61 3.87
N PRO A 425 4.59 28.63 4.98
CA PRO A 425 5.02 29.87 5.65
C PRO A 425 6.19 30.57 4.95
N PHE A 426 6.65 30.07 3.82
CA PHE A 426 7.80 30.57 3.05
C PHE A 426 7.56 30.37 1.54
N GLU A 427 8.29 31.15 0.73
CA GLU A 427 8.33 30.96 -0.72
C GLU A 427 9.31 29.85 -1.09
N VAL A 428 9.04 29.12 -2.15
CA VAL A 428 9.88 28.03 -2.68
C VAL A 428 10.36 28.41 -4.07
N GLU A 429 11.64 28.24 -4.33
CA GLU A 429 12.24 28.50 -5.63
C GLU A 429 11.78 27.45 -6.66
N ASP A 430 11.40 27.87 -7.87
CA ASP A 430 10.84 26.97 -8.90
C ASP A 430 11.82 25.87 -9.33
N ASP A 431 13.13 26.13 -9.28
CA ASP A 431 14.17 25.21 -9.72
C ASP A 431 14.32 23.97 -8.83
N VAL A 432 13.86 24.03 -7.57
CA VAL A 432 13.85 22.87 -6.67
C VAL A 432 12.61 21.98 -6.83
N LEU A 433 11.58 22.46 -7.54
CA LEU A 433 10.30 21.77 -7.67
C LEU A 433 10.27 20.75 -8.82
N VAL A 434 11.08 20.94 -9.85
CA VAL A 434 11.03 20.16 -11.10
C VAL A 434 12.26 19.29 -11.30
N ASN A 435 12.12 18.27 -12.14
CA ASN A 435 13.19 17.33 -12.48
C ASN A 435 13.77 16.62 -11.22
N ARG A 436 12.91 16.36 -10.23
CA ARG A 436 13.27 15.72 -8.96
C ARG A 436 12.87 14.25 -8.95
N ASN A 437 13.82 13.37 -8.69
CA ASN A 437 13.53 11.97 -8.43
C ASN A 437 13.49 11.73 -6.92
N PHE A 438 12.31 11.49 -6.39
CA PHE A 438 12.05 11.36 -4.96
C PHE A 438 11.01 10.28 -4.67
N SER A 439 10.80 9.94 -3.41
CA SER A 439 9.90 8.88 -2.96
C SER A 439 9.15 9.28 -1.69
N ALA A 440 8.30 8.38 -1.20
CA ALA A 440 7.60 8.52 0.08
C ALA A 440 8.55 8.80 1.26
N LEU A 441 9.81 8.35 1.21
CA LEU A 441 10.82 8.62 2.25
C LEU A 441 11.11 10.10 2.43
N ASP A 442 11.08 10.85 1.33
CA ASP A 442 11.42 12.27 1.32
C ASP A 442 10.28 13.14 1.86
N MET A 443 9.05 12.60 1.89
CA MET A 443 7.88 13.26 2.48
C MET A 443 8.07 13.53 3.98
N PHE A 444 8.74 12.65 4.72
CA PHE A 444 8.95 12.82 6.16
C PHE A 444 9.69 14.11 6.52
N PRO A 445 10.97 14.35 6.10
CA PRO A 445 11.64 15.60 6.38
C PRO A 445 10.98 16.81 5.71
N THR A 446 10.40 16.64 4.52
CA THR A 446 9.73 17.72 3.80
C THR A 446 8.46 18.19 4.53
N THR A 447 7.69 17.26 5.12
CA THR A 447 6.51 17.59 5.93
C THR A 447 6.89 18.42 7.16
N ILE A 448 7.96 18.06 7.87
CA ILE A 448 8.44 18.82 9.02
C ILE A 448 8.91 20.21 8.57
N ALA A 449 9.68 20.31 7.49
CA ALA A 449 10.14 21.58 6.96
C ALA A 449 8.97 22.46 6.47
N SER A 450 7.88 21.89 5.96
CA SER A 450 6.69 22.62 5.51
C SER A 450 5.97 23.41 6.62
N LEU A 451 6.23 23.06 7.87
CA LEU A 451 5.76 23.78 9.06
C LEU A 451 6.66 24.98 9.45
N GLY A 452 7.69 25.27 8.65
CA GLY A 452 8.70 26.29 8.93
C GLY A 452 9.79 25.81 9.88
N ALA A 453 9.87 24.51 10.16
CA ALA A 453 10.94 23.96 10.98
C ALA A 453 12.27 23.86 10.21
N GLU A 454 13.36 24.22 10.86
CA GLU A 454 14.71 24.04 10.35
C GLU A 454 15.25 22.67 10.78
N ILE A 455 15.76 21.90 9.83
CA ILE A 455 16.33 20.56 10.04
C ILE A 455 17.83 20.65 9.78
N GLN A 456 18.66 20.41 10.77
CA GLN A 456 20.11 20.42 10.60
C GLN A 456 20.54 19.37 9.56
N GLY A 457 21.08 19.82 8.43
CA GLY A 457 21.55 18.97 7.34
C GLY A 457 20.45 18.47 6.41
N ASP A 458 19.21 18.93 6.55
CA ASP A 458 18.07 18.67 5.63
C ASP A 458 17.76 17.20 5.36
N ARG A 459 17.94 16.31 6.35
CA ARG A 459 17.68 14.88 6.23
C ARG A 459 17.13 14.30 7.53
N LEU A 460 16.15 13.39 7.39
CA LEU A 460 15.63 12.54 8.47
C LEU A 460 15.33 11.16 7.90
N GLY A 461 15.62 10.11 8.64
CA GLY A 461 15.49 8.76 8.11
C GLY A 461 16.40 8.54 6.89
N LEU A 462 15.87 7.97 5.85
CA LEU A 462 16.51 7.85 4.53
C LEU A 462 16.12 9.01 3.59
N GLY A 463 15.17 9.87 4.00
CA GLY A 463 14.65 10.97 3.19
C GLY A 463 15.49 12.24 3.24
N SER A 464 15.25 13.11 2.27
CA SER A 464 15.82 14.46 2.15
C SER A 464 14.69 15.49 2.11
N ASN A 465 14.87 16.63 2.78
CA ASN A 465 13.99 17.78 2.67
C ASN A 465 14.04 18.33 1.23
N LEU A 466 12.93 18.21 0.52
CA LEU A 466 12.86 18.58 -0.90
C LEU A 466 12.99 20.09 -1.12
N PHE A 467 12.54 20.92 -0.17
CA PHE A 467 12.68 22.39 -0.26
C PHE A 467 14.15 22.85 -0.25
N SER A 468 15.05 22.05 0.31
CA SER A 468 16.48 22.40 0.37
C SER A 468 17.22 22.22 -0.95
N GLY A 469 16.59 21.62 -1.97
CA GLY A 469 17.26 21.24 -3.21
C GLY A 469 18.29 20.10 -3.05
N ARG A 470 18.44 19.54 -1.84
CA ARG A 470 19.37 18.44 -1.56
C ARG A 470 18.99 17.20 -2.35
N LYS A 471 19.99 16.48 -2.90
CA LYS A 471 19.76 15.23 -3.61
C LYS A 471 19.14 14.17 -2.71
N THR A 472 18.07 13.55 -3.19
CA THR A 472 17.39 12.43 -2.56
C THR A 472 18.22 11.14 -2.61
N LEU A 473 17.76 10.08 -1.96
CA LEU A 473 18.39 8.77 -2.04
C LEU A 473 18.32 8.21 -3.47
N ILE A 474 17.17 8.38 -4.15
CA ILE A 474 16.97 7.95 -5.55
C ILE A 474 17.95 8.70 -6.49
N GLU A 475 18.09 10.01 -6.34
CA GLU A 475 18.99 10.83 -7.17
C GLU A 475 20.48 10.49 -6.98
N LYS A 476 20.82 9.81 -5.88
CA LYS A 476 22.20 9.37 -5.61
C LYS A 476 22.48 7.94 -6.06
N LEU A 477 21.53 7.03 -5.84
CA LEU A 477 21.75 5.58 -5.96
C LEU A 477 20.95 4.92 -7.08
N GLY A 478 19.87 5.54 -7.54
CA GLY A 478 18.94 4.97 -8.52
C GLY A 478 17.93 4.02 -7.90
N VAL A 479 16.76 3.94 -8.52
CA VAL A 479 15.60 3.16 -8.06
C VAL A 479 15.89 1.66 -8.00
N GLU A 480 16.52 1.11 -9.05
CA GLU A 480 16.80 -0.33 -9.16
C GLU A 480 17.68 -0.83 -8.02
N TYR A 481 18.77 -0.10 -7.74
CA TYR A 481 19.69 -0.45 -6.66
C TYR A 481 18.99 -0.37 -5.29
N ILE A 482 18.21 0.69 -5.03
CA ILE A 482 17.50 0.86 -3.76
C ILE A 482 16.47 -0.28 -3.55
N ASN A 483 15.69 -0.62 -4.59
CA ASN A 483 14.71 -1.70 -4.51
C ASN A 483 15.37 -3.07 -4.26
N GLU A 484 16.53 -3.31 -4.84
CA GLU A 484 17.32 -4.51 -4.56
C GLU A 484 17.77 -4.55 -3.09
N GLU A 485 18.36 -3.45 -2.60
CA GLU A 485 18.86 -3.34 -1.22
C GLU A 485 17.74 -3.42 -0.17
N PHE A 486 16.56 -2.83 -0.44
CA PHE A 486 15.41 -2.95 0.46
C PHE A 486 14.87 -4.38 0.59
N GLY A 487 15.14 -5.24 -0.37
CA GLY A 487 14.82 -6.66 -0.30
C GLY A 487 15.76 -7.49 0.60
N LYS A 488 16.91 -6.93 0.99
CA LYS A 488 17.96 -7.62 1.76
C LYS A 488 17.79 -7.39 3.27
N LYS A 489 18.41 -8.24 4.08
CA LYS A 489 18.42 -8.13 5.54
C LYS A 489 19.31 -6.95 5.96
N SER A 490 18.81 -6.04 6.78
CA SER A 490 19.59 -5.03 7.48
C SER A 490 19.68 -5.37 8.97
N GLU A 491 20.89 -5.31 9.52
CA GLU A 491 21.08 -5.49 10.96
C GLU A 491 20.61 -4.27 11.73
N LEU A 492 20.88 -3.05 11.22
CA LEU A 492 20.37 -1.82 11.81
C LEU A 492 18.84 -1.86 11.91
N TYR A 493 18.15 -2.22 10.81
CA TYR A 493 16.70 -2.33 10.80
C TYR A 493 16.20 -3.31 11.86
N ASN A 494 16.77 -4.50 11.91
CA ASN A 494 16.31 -5.57 12.79
C ASN A 494 16.60 -5.30 14.27
N PHE A 495 17.73 -4.72 14.62
CA PHE A 495 18.11 -4.48 16.01
C PHE A 495 17.64 -3.13 16.54
N ARG A 496 17.49 -2.11 15.69
CA ARG A 496 17.11 -0.79 16.12
C ARG A 496 15.61 -0.52 16.01
N PHE A 497 15.01 -0.85 14.88
CA PHE A 497 13.60 -0.48 14.64
C PHE A 497 12.61 -1.48 15.24
N PHE A 498 12.96 -2.76 15.31
CA PHE A 498 12.11 -3.78 15.94
C PHE A 498 12.24 -3.84 17.48
N VAL A 499 13.29 -3.33 18.05
CA VAL A 499 13.54 -3.37 19.49
C VAL A 499 13.60 -1.94 20.01
N LYS A 500 12.77 -1.62 21.01
CA LYS A 500 12.95 -0.39 21.77
C LYS A 500 14.18 -0.58 22.63
N GLU A 501 15.23 0.25 22.49
CA GLU A 501 16.29 0.29 23.47
C GLU A 501 15.65 0.75 24.80
N ASP A 502 15.57 -0.15 25.76
CA ASP A 502 15.20 0.21 27.12
C ASP A 502 16.28 1.17 27.64
N SER A 503 15.91 2.43 27.79
CA SER A 503 16.78 3.49 28.33
C SER A 503 17.04 3.34 29.84
N ASP A 504 16.78 2.18 30.44
CA ASP A 504 16.83 1.93 31.89
C ASP A 504 17.85 0.86 32.32
N GLU A 505 18.92 0.59 31.56
CA GLU A 505 20.11 -0.11 32.04
C GLU A 505 21.39 0.65 31.64
N ALA A 506 21.66 1.78 32.33
CA ALA A 506 22.96 2.41 32.38
C ALA A 506 23.30 2.84 33.82
#